data_af2ea519cd5078d2cc3642c9aa6a9cea
#
_entry.id   af2ea519cd5078d2cc3642c9aa6a9cea
#
_cell.length_a   1.000
_cell.length_b   1.000
_cell.length_c   1.000
_cell.angle_alpha   90.00
_cell.angle_beta   90.00
_cell.angle_gamma   90.00
#
_symmetry.space_group_name_H-M   'P 1'
#
loop_
_entity.id
_entity.type
_entity.pdbx_description
1 polymer ?
#
loop_
_entity_poly.entity_id
_entity_poly.type
_entity_poly.pdbx_seq_one_letter_code
_entity_poly.pdbx_strand_id
1 'polypeptide(L)'
;MTFEEYLNYFEQIILNPEQYPVYQDENYYNYAKLNWSRTNRWLNKFEPNDELKAVISSIQEPQTWIIITEPWCGDAAHSVPQLINMVENNANIKLDIQLRDEEPFMIENYLTNGGKSIPKLIIRDANNNDLAVWGPRPQKLQEL
;
A
#
# COMPACT_ATOMS: atom_id res chain seq x y z
N MET A 1 9.27 4.54 3.56
CA MET A 1 8.77 5.12 4.84
C MET A 1 7.97 4.09 5.62
N THR A 2 7.82 4.31 6.91
CA THR A 2 6.92 3.49 7.74
C THR A 2 5.46 3.80 7.37
N PHE A 3 4.56 2.91 7.77
CA PHE A 3 3.13 3.17 7.57
C PHE A 3 2.64 4.39 8.36
N GLU A 4 3.17 4.59 9.57
CA GLU A 4 2.86 5.78 10.37
C GLU A 4 3.28 7.07 9.67
N GLU A 5 4.48 7.10 9.10
CA GLU A 5 4.95 8.24 8.30
C GLU A 5 4.06 8.48 7.08
N TYR A 6 3.62 7.40 6.43
CA TYR A 6 2.70 7.51 5.30
C TYR A 6 1.34 8.08 5.72
N LEU A 7 0.78 7.63 6.84
CA LEU A 7 -0.48 8.18 7.36
C LEU A 7 -0.35 9.66 7.71
N ASN A 8 0.77 10.06 8.30
CA ASN A 8 1.03 11.47 8.60
C ASN A 8 1.11 12.31 7.31
N TYR A 9 1.81 11.81 6.31
CA TYR A 9 1.89 12.42 4.99
C TYR A 9 0.48 12.57 4.37
N PHE A 10 -0.31 11.52 4.43
CA PHE A 10 -1.68 11.52 3.91
C PHE A 10 -2.55 12.56 4.63
N GLU A 11 -2.50 12.60 5.95
CA GLU A 11 -3.25 13.56 6.75
C GLU A 11 -2.86 15.00 6.42
N GLN A 12 -1.58 15.27 6.23
CA GLN A 12 -1.11 16.60 5.87
C GLN A 12 -1.65 17.06 4.50
N ILE A 13 -1.79 16.14 3.56
CA ILE A 13 -2.45 16.44 2.28
C ILE A 13 -3.90 16.88 2.51
N ILE A 14 -4.62 16.18 3.38
CA ILE A 14 -6.03 16.50 3.68
C ILE A 14 -6.16 17.86 4.35
N LEU A 15 -5.26 18.18 5.28
CA LEU A 15 -5.30 19.43 6.05
C LEU A 15 -4.75 20.63 5.30
N ASN A 16 -3.74 20.44 4.45
CA ASN A 16 -2.99 21.51 3.79
C ASN A 16 -2.72 21.18 2.32
N PRO A 17 -3.76 20.96 1.48
CA PRO A 17 -3.57 20.54 0.09
C PRO A 17 -2.77 21.53 -0.76
N GLU A 18 -2.77 22.80 -0.39
CA GLU A 18 -2.03 23.86 -1.09
C GLU A 18 -0.50 23.67 -1.05
N GLN A 19 -0.02 22.85 -0.11
CA GLN A 19 1.42 22.56 0.02
C GLN A 19 1.87 21.39 -0.88
N TYR A 20 0.93 20.74 -1.56
CA TYR A 20 1.20 19.54 -2.35
C TYR A 20 0.72 19.75 -3.79
N PRO A 21 1.62 19.95 -4.76
CA PRO A 21 1.25 20.33 -6.12
C PRO A 21 0.18 19.45 -6.78
N VAL A 22 0.27 18.13 -6.61
CA VAL A 22 -0.71 17.18 -7.18
C VAL A 22 -2.13 17.47 -6.66
N TYR A 23 -2.25 17.84 -5.38
CA TYR A 23 -3.54 18.00 -4.70
C TYR A 23 -4.08 19.43 -4.77
N GLN A 24 -3.42 20.31 -5.52
CA GLN A 24 -4.00 21.57 -5.95
C GLN A 24 -5.06 21.35 -7.04
N ASP A 25 -4.99 20.22 -7.75
CA ASP A 25 -6.05 19.75 -8.62
C ASP A 25 -7.22 19.25 -7.78
N GLU A 26 -8.40 19.84 -8.00
CA GLU A 26 -9.61 19.55 -7.21
C GLU A 26 -10.02 18.09 -7.29
N ASN A 27 -9.89 17.45 -8.45
CA ASN A 27 -10.26 16.05 -8.62
C ASN A 27 -9.36 15.13 -7.80
N TYR A 28 -8.03 15.34 -7.85
CA TYR A 28 -7.10 14.56 -7.05
C TYR A 28 -7.30 14.78 -5.56
N TYR A 29 -7.57 16.00 -5.15
CA TYR A 29 -7.87 16.29 -3.74
C TYR A 29 -9.16 15.59 -3.28
N ASN A 30 -10.20 15.60 -4.09
CA ASN A 30 -11.44 14.91 -3.78
C ASN A 30 -11.24 13.39 -3.66
N TYR A 31 -10.43 12.80 -4.54
CA TYR A 31 -10.04 11.39 -4.43
C TYR A 31 -9.29 11.12 -3.12
N ALA A 32 -8.33 11.97 -2.77
CA ALA A 32 -7.58 11.82 -1.52
C ALA A 32 -8.48 11.88 -0.29
N LYS A 33 -9.43 12.81 -0.24
CA LYS A 33 -10.38 12.91 0.88
C LYS A 33 -11.23 11.65 1.02
N LEU A 34 -11.77 11.16 -0.10
CA LEU A 34 -12.55 9.92 -0.10
C LEU A 34 -11.71 8.73 0.35
N ASN A 35 -10.49 8.63 -0.15
CA ASN A 35 -9.57 7.55 0.16
C ASN A 35 -9.06 7.60 1.61
N TRP A 36 -8.93 8.78 2.18
CA TRP A 36 -8.61 8.96 3.59
C TRP A 36 -9.69 8.32 4.47
N SER A 37 -10.95 8.58 4.15
CA SER A 37 -12.09 7.99 4.85
C SER A 37 -12.13 6.47 4.70
N ARG A 38 -11.92 5.96 3.48
CA ARG A 38 -11.87 4.52 3.19
C ARG A 38 -10.75 3.81 3.95
N THR A 39 -9.55 4.40 3.91
CA THR A 39 -8.37 3.85 4.59
C THR A 39 -8.62 3.71 6.08
N ASN A 40 -9.12 4.75 6.73
CA ASN A 40 -9.39 4.72 8.17
C ASN A 40 -10.49 3.71 8.53
N ARG A 41 -11.52 3.59 7.68
CA ARG A 41 -12.57 2.61 7.90
C ARG A 41 -12.02 1.18 7.86
N TRP A 42 -11.19 0.84 6.87
CA TRP A 42 -10.62 -0.49 6.77
C TRP A 42 -9.63 -0.78 7.89
N LEU A 43 -8.80 0.18 8.29
CA LEU A 43 -7.88 0.01 9.42
C LEU A 43 -8.63 -0.34 10.70
N ASN A 44 -9.82 0.24 10.90
CA ASN A 44 -10.61 0.00 12.10
C ASN A 44 -11.48 -1.26 12.06
N LYS A 45 -11.85 -1.72 10.86
CA LYS A 45 -12.85 -2.80 10.70
C LYS A 45 -12.31 -4.10 10.15
N PHE A 46 -11.22 -4.07 9.39
CA PHE A 46 -10.70 -5.28 8.78
C PHE A 46 -9.95 -6.11 9.80
N GLU A 47 -10.36 -7.37 9.90
CA GLU A 47 -9.65 -8.36 10.70
C GLU A 47 -9.43 -9.60 9.82
N PRO A 48 -8.17 -10.07 9.68
CA PRO A 48 -7.88 -11.28 8.92
C PRO A 48 -8.62 -12.49 9.51
N ASN A 49 -9.08 -13.40 8.65
CA ASN A 49 -9.66 -14.67 9.12
C ASN A 49 -8.57 -15.58 9.71
N ASP A 50 -9.00 -16.66 10.40
CA ASP A 50 -8.08 -17.55 11.10
C ASP A 50 -7.08 -18.23 10.16
N GLU A 51 -7.51 -18.60 8.95
CA GLU A 51 -6.63 -19.21 7.95
C GLU A 51 -5.50 -18.24 7.55
N LEU A 52 -5.84 -17.00 7.27
CA LEU A 52 -4.87 -15.98 6.90
C LEU A 52 -3.94 -15.65 8.07
N LYS A 53 -4.47 -15.54 9.28
CA LYS A 53 -3.66 -15.34 10.50
C LYS A 53 -2.65 -16.47 10.67
N ALA A 54 -3.05 -17.72 10.44
CA ALA A 54 -2.17 -18.88 10.54
C ALA A 54 -1.05 -18.82 9.50
N VAL A 55 -1.36 -18.47 8.25
CA VAL A 55 -0.36 -18.34 7.19
C VAL A 55 0.65 -17.25 7.53
N ILE A 56 0.20 -16.07 7.93
CA ILE A 56 1.09 -14.97 8.30
C ILE A 56 1.94 -15.33 9.52
N SER A 57 1.35 -15.96 10.53
CA SER A 57 2.08 -16.38 11.74
C SER A 57 3.14 -17.46 11.45
N SER A 58 3.01 -18.21 10.36
CA SER A 58 3.99 -19.23 9.96
C SER A 58 5.27 -18.64 9.39
N ILE A 59 5.30 -17.37 9.06
CA ILE A 59 6.47 -16.69 8.50
C ILE A 59 7.47 -16.43 9.62
N GLN A 60 8.57 -17.18 9.61
CA GLN A 60 9.61 -17.11 10.64
C GLN A 60 10.89 -16.43 10.15
N GLU A 61 11.12 -16.43 8.84
CA GLU A 61 12.28 -15.77 8.25
C GLU A 61 11.97 -14.27 8.02
N PRO A 62 12.98 -13.39 8.18
CA PRO A 62 12.77 -11.98 7.94
C PRO A 62 12.32 -11.69 6.51
N GLN A 63 11.28 -10.89 6.38
CA GLN A 63 10.78 -10.42 5.08
C GLN A 63 10.59 -8.91 5.12
N THR A 64 10.74 -8.28 3.95
CA THR A 64 10.34 -6.91 3.73
C THR A 64 9.18 -6.88 2.76
N TRP A 65 8.10 -6.25 3.16
CA TRP A 65 6.93 -6.02 2.32
C TRP A 65 6.95 -4.57 1.86
N ILE A 66 7.27 -4.37 0.59
CA ILE A 66 7.30 -3.05 -0.04
C ILE A 66 5.93 -2.82 -0.66
N ILE A 67 5.28 -1.73 -0.27
CA ILE A 67 3.97 -1.35 -0.80
C ILE A 67 4.14 -0.04 -1.55
N ILE A 68 3.90 -0.07 -2.86
CA ILE A 68 3.92 1.14 -3.69
C ILE A 68 2.50 1.65 -3.82
N THR A 69 2.27 2.89 -3.42
CA THR A 69 0.94 3.46 -3.31
C THR A 69 0.94 4.97 -3.53
N GLU A 70 -0.25 5.56 -3.57
CA GLU A 70 -0.47 7.01 -3.57
C GLU A 70 -1.81 7.32 -2.89
N PRO A 71 -1.93 8.45 -2.18
CA PRO A 71 -3.19 8.83 -1.52
C PRO A 71 -4.38 8.98 -2.47
N TRP A 72 -4.15 9.37 -3.72
CA TRP A 72 -5.21 9.53 -4.72
C TRP A 72 -5.74 8.18 -5.26
N CYS A 73 -5.09 7.07 -4.98
CA CYS A 73 -5.45 5.77 -5.56
C CYS A 73 -6.58 5.08 -4.80
N GLY A 74 -7.72 4.87 -5.48
CA GLY A 74 -8.88 4.21 -4.88
C GLY A 74 -8.64 2.73 -4.55
N ASP A 75 -7.99 1.99 -5.43
CA ASP A 75 -7.66 0.58 -5.19
C ASP A 75 -6.74 0.44 -3.96
N ALA A 76 -5.78 1.36 -3.80
CA ALA A 76 -4.90 1.37 -2.63
C ALA A 76 -5.67 1.63 -1.33
N ALA A 77 -6.66 2.50 -1.37
CA ALA A 77 -7.48 2.79 -0.18
C ALA A 77 -8.22 1.57 0.35
N HIS A 78 -8.54 0.61 -0.51
CA HIS A 78 -9.18 -0.65 -0.12
C HIS A 78 -8.19 -1.74 0.25
N SER A 79 -7.05 -1.83 -0.42
CA SER A 79 -6.11 -2.95 -0.29
C SER A 79 -5.02 -2.70 0.74
N VAL A 80 -4.43 -1.51 0.76
CA VAL A 80 -3.28 -1.21 1.63
C VAL A 80 -3.61 -1.39 3.12
N PRO A 81 -4.71 -0.84 3.65
CA PRO A 81 -5.02 -1.04 5.08
C PRO A 81 -5.24 -2.50 5.44
N GLN A 82 -5.77 -3.31 4.53
CA GLN A 82 -5.93 -4.75 4.77
C GLN A 82 -4.56 -5.44 4.88
N LEU A 83 -3.62 -5.10 3.99
CA LEU A 83 -2.25 -5.62 4.05
C LEU A 83 -1.57 -5.25 5.35
N ILE A 84 -1.74 -4.02 5.82
CA ILE A 84 -1.18 -3.56 7.09
C ILE A 84 -1.73 -4.40 8.26
N ASN A 85 -3.04 -4.58 8.32
CA ASN A 85 -3.66 -5.36 9.40
C ASN A 85 -3.28 -6.84 9.36
N MET A 86 -2.99 -7.40 8.17
CA MET A 86 -2.51 -8.77 8.04
C MET A 86 -1.18 -9.01 8.76
N VAL A 87 -0.25 -8.07 8.67
CA VAL A 87 1.13 -8.26 9.11
C VAL A 87 1.47 -7.59 10.44
N GLU A 88 0.54 -6.87 11.00
CA GLU A 88 0.71 -6.03 12.19
C GLU A 88 1.35 -6.79 13.37
N ASN A 89 1.02 -8.05 13.55
CA ASN A 89 1.44 -8.85 14.69
C ASN A 89 2.65 -9.76 14.39
N ASN A 90 3.26 -9.66 13.21
CA ASN A 90 4.44 -10.47 12.89
C ASN A 90 5.69 -9.59 12.81
N ALA A 91 6.54 -9.66 13.86
CA ALA A 91 7.76 -8.86 13.94
C ALA A 91 8.83 -9.24 12.89
N ASN A 92 8.69 -10.37 12.21
CA ASN A 92 9.59 -10.76 11.13
C ASN A 92 9.30 -10.05 9.82
N ILE A 93 8.16 -9.37 9.70
CA ILE A 93 7.75 -8.66 8.50
C ILE A 93 7.94 -7.17 8.72
N LYS A 94 8.85 -6.57 7.95
CA LYS A 94 9.08 -5.13 7.91
C LYS A 94 8.29 -4.53 6.77
N LEU A 95 7.56 -3.47 7.04
CA LEU A 95 6.86 -2.70 6.01
C LEU A 95 7.72 -1.56 5.51
N ASP A 96 7.72 -1.37 4.19
CA ASP A 96 8.33 -0.22 3.54
C ASP A 96 7.32 0.36 2.53
N ILE A 97 6.76 1.52 2.86
CA ILE A 97 5.80 2.21 2.00
C ILE A 97 6.58 3.14 1.08
N GLN A 98 6.30 3.06 -0.23
CA GLN A 98 6.92 3.92 -1.22
C GLN A 98 5.87 4.60 -2.08
N LEU A 99 6.09 5.86 -2.39
CA LEU A 99 5.23 6.61 -3.29
C LEU A 99 5.62 6.30 -4.74
N ARG A 100 4.61 6.11 -5.59
CA ARG A 100 4.83 5.75 -7.00
C ARG A 100 5.66 6.77 -7.76
N ASP A 101 5.38 8.05 -7.50
CA ASP A 101 5.91 9.17 -8.29
C ASP A 101 7.08 9.88 -7.61
N GLU A 102 7.68 9.25 -6.60
CA GLU A 102 8.89 9.73 -5.93
C GLU A 102 10.05 8.74 -6.07
N GLU A 103 11.27 9.26 -5.94
CA GLU A 103 12.47 8.42 -5.96
C GLU A 103 12.40 7.37 -4.84
N PRO A 104 12.85 6.13 -5.11
CA PRO A 104 13.64 5.68 -6.29
C PRO A 104 12.83 5.24 -7.51
N PHE A 105 11.56 5.60 -7.61
CA PHE A 105 10.67 5.24 -8.74
C PHE A 105 10.62 3.72 -8.97
N MET A 106 10.51 2.98 -7.89
CA MET A 106 10.58 1.52 -7.91
C MET A 106 9.51 0.88 -8.78
N ILE A 107 8.38 1.57 -8.96
CA ILE A 107 7.28 1.09 -9.82
C ILE A 107 7.74 0.80 -11.25
N GLU A 108 8.79 1.46 -11.74
CA GLU A 108 9.28 1.24 -13.10
C GLU A 108 9.80 -0.18 -13.32
N ASN A 109 10.14 -0.90 -12.26
CA ASN A 109 10.57 -2.29 -12.30
C ASN A 109 9.41 -3.29 -12.11
N TYR A 110 8.19 -2.80 -11.88
CA TYR A 110 7.02 -3.62 -11.53
C TYR A 110 5.76 -3.17 -12.29
N LEU A 111 5.91 -2.94 -13.58
CA LEU A 111 4.82 -2.49 -14.44
C LEU A 111 3.76 -3.58 -14.64
N THR A 112 2.51 -3.16 -14.83
CA THR A 112 1.40 -4.04 -15.19
C THR A 112 0.95 -3.67 -16.61
N ASN A 113 1.18 -4.57 -17.56
CA ASN A 113 0.86 -4.33 -18.97
C ASN A 113 1.47 -3.00 -19.49
N GLY A 114 2.69 -2.69 -19.06
CA GLY A 114 3.41 -1.48 -19.42
C GLY A 114 3.02 -0.23 -18.64
N GLY A 115 2.05 -0.32 -17.75
CA GLY A 115 1.57 0.81 -16.95
C GLY A 115 2.07 0.79 -15.51
N LYS A 116 2.12 1.97 -14.89
CA LYS A 116 2.52 2.17 -13.50
C LYS A 116 1.36 1.96 -12.54
N SER A 117 0.67 0.83 -12.65
CA SER A 117 -0.52 0.53 -11.85
C SER A 117 -0.17 0.25 -10.40
N ILE A 118 -0.94 0.84 -9.49
CA ILE A 118 -0.81 0.68 -8.04
C ILE A 118 -2.17 0.32 -7.42
N PRO A 119 -2.22 -0.27 -6.19
CA PRO A 119 -1.07 -0.59 -5.33
C PRO A 119 -0.27 -1.78 -5.86
N LYS A 120 1.00 -1.84 -5.52
CA LYS A 120 1.87 -3.01 -5.73
C LYS A 120 2.46 -3.44 -4.41
N LEU A 121 2.45 -4.74 -4.17
CA LEU A 121 3.14 -5.35 -3.04
C LEU A 121 4.29 -6.20 -3.57
N ILE A 122 5.49 -5.94 -3.10
CA ILE A 122 6.67 -6.75 -3.39
C ILE A 122 7.14 -7.36 -2.07
N ILE A 123 7.16 -8.67 -1.99
CA ILE A 123 7.64 -9.40 -0.82
C ILE A 123 9.07 -9.83 -1.09
N ARG A 124 10.00 -9.42 -0.25
CA ARG A 124 11.43 -9.75 -0.35
C ARG A 124 11.91 -10.52 0.86
N ASP A 125 12.86 -11.42 0.62
CA ASP A 125 13.59 -12.11 1.70
C ASP A 125 14.69 -11.21 2.29
N ALA A 126 15.44 -11.75 3.27
CA ALA A 126 16.52 -11.03 3.94
C ALA A 126 17.69 -10.66 3.00
N ASN A 127 17.80 -11.31 1.86
CA ASN A 127 18.83 -11.06 0.85
C ASN A 127 18.34 -10.16 -0.29
N ASN A 128 17.18 -9.52 -0.12
CA ASN A 128 16.54 -8.63 -1.11
C ASN A 128 16.14 -9.35 -2.41
N ASN A 129 15.87 -10.65 -2.35
CA ASN A 129 15.30 -11.38 -3.47
C ASN A 129 13.77 -11.29 -3.44
N ASP A 130 13.16 -11.05 -4.60
CA ASP A 130 11.71 -11.01 -4.71
C ASP A 130 11.14 -12.42 -4.56
N LEU A 131 10.30 -12.61 -3.54
CA LEU A 131 9.58 -13.86 -3.30
C LEU A 131 8.23 -13.86 -4.00
N ALA A 132 7.57 -12.70 -4.06
CA ALA A 132 6.26 -12.54 -4.69
C ALA A 132 6.01 -11.09 -5.04
N VAL A 133 5.15 -10.88 -6.05
CA VAL A 133 4.65 -9.57 -6.46
C VAL A 133 3.14 -9.68 -6.62
N TRP A 134 2.41 -8.71 -6.08
CA TRP A 134 0.95 -8.66 -6.15
C TRP A 134 0.48 -7.24 -6.48
N GLY A 135 -0.66 -7.16 -7.18
CA GLY A 135 -1.36 -5.91 -7.44
C GLY A 135 -1.45 -5.56 -8.93
N PRO A 136 -2.28 -4.57 -9.25
CA PRO A 136 -3.04 -3.68 -8.34
C PRO A 136 -4.27 -4.32 -7.72
N ARG A 137 -4.74 -5.43 -8.24
CA ARG A 137 -5.94 -6.13 -7.78
C ARG A 137 -5.71 -7.64 -7.76
N PRO A 138 -6.56 -8.41 -7.08
CA PRO A 138 -6.55 -9.86 -7.23
C PRO A 138 -6.63 -10.27 -8.69
N GLN A 139 -5.88 -11.30 -9.07
CA GLN A 139 -5.76 -11.73 -10.48
C GLN A 139 -7.10 -11.92 -11.18
N LYS A 140 -8.09 -12.50 -10.49
CA LYS A 140 -9.43 -12.70 -11.04
C LYS A 140 -10.13 -11.41 -11.46
N LEU A 141 -9.85 -10.30 -10.75
CA LEU A 141 -10.41 -8.99 -11.10
C LEU A 141 -9.64 -8.32 -12.22
N GLN A 142 -8.37 -8.61 -12.39
CA GLN A 142 -7.56 -8.06 -13.48
C GLN A 142 -7.92 -8.68 -14.82
N GLU A 143 -8.45 -9.91 -14.84
CA GLU A 143 -8.84 -10.63 -16.05
C GLU A 143 -10.22 -10.19 -16.59
N LEU A 144 -10.97 -9.40 -15.81
CA LEU A 144 -12.25 -8.84 -16.24
C LEU A 144 -12.06 -7.61 -17.13
#